data_dc4998e6a2e561cfcdd7a190a72faed0
#
_entry.id   dc4998e6a2e561cfcdd7a190a72faed0
#
_cell.length_a   1.000
_cell.length_b   1.000
_cell.length_c   1.000
_cell.angle_alpha   90.00
_cell.angle_beta   90.00
_cell.angle_gamma   90.00
#
_symmetry.space_group_name_H-M   'P 1'
#
loop_
_entity.id
_entity.type
_entity.pdbx_description
1 polymer ?
#
loop_
_entity_poly.entity_id
_entity_poly.type
_entity_poly.pdbx_seq_one_letter_code
_entity_poly.pdbx_strand_id
1 'polypeptide(L)'
;MSSYKNIINNLKNNNLLKVFLGILIVWLFGSIFISLIEPGVFKNVKNSLWWTIVTMTTVGYGDMYPITGLGRLLAVIVIISGIVLIAITTATISSKVITKKIMEGKGLEKINLADHILVCGWSTNIVNLIKELIYNKDSKNIQIVLVNDRPQNEIDNIISSFPLIKFVRGDYSIDSVLDKANAFEAKYALLLNDNYSNEDEKVILS
;
A
#
# COMPACT_ATOMS: atom_id res chain seq x y z
N MET A 1 4.25 13.98 -28.01
CA MET A 1 5.51 14.10 -27.25
C MET A 1 5.32 14.16 -25.71
N SER A 2 4.22 14.70 -25.20
CA SER A 2 3.88 14.76 -23.76
C SER A 2 3.68 13.39 -23.10
N SER A 3 3.02 12.44 -23.80
CA SER A 3 2.69 11.11 -23.25
C SER A 3 3.93 10.25 -22.93
N TYR A 4 4.97 10.30 -23.75
CA TYR A 4 6.24 9.58 -23.51
C TYR A 4 7.01 10.11 -22.28
N LYS A 5 7.02 11.42 -22.07
CA LYS A 5 7.64 12.03 -20.88
C LYS A 5 6.95 11.62 -19.59
N ASN A 6 5.62 11.52 -19.61
CA ASN A 6 4.84 11.07 -18.44
C ASN A 6 5.09 9.58 -18.13
N ILE A 7 5.23 8.74 -19.16
CA ILE A 7 5.57 7.32 -18.98
C ILE A 7 6.99 7.19 -18.39
N ILE A 8 7.96 7.91 -18.93
CA ILE A 8 9.35 7.88 -18.41
C ILE A 8 9.43 8.41 -16.97
N ASN A 9 8.68 9.45 -16.62
CA ASN A 9 8.65 9.98 -15.25
C ASN A 9 7.95 9.01 -14.29
N ASN A 10 6.88 8.33 -14.70
CA ASN A 10 6.25 7.27 -13.92
C ASN A 10 7.17 6.05 -13.74
N LEU A 11 7.91 5.67 -14.77
CA LEU A 11 8.94 4.62 -14.70
C LEU A 11 10.05 4.99 -13.72
N LYS A 12 10.49 6.25 -13.74
CA LYS A 12 11.55 6.75 -12.87
C LYS A 12 11.15 6.77 -11.39
N ASN A 13 9.87 6.96 -11.10
CA ASN A 13 9.36 7.12 -9.74
C ASN A 13 8.75 5.84 -9.13
N ASN A 14 8.51 4.79 -9.95
CA ASN A 14 7.85 3.57 -9.48
C ASN A 14 8.83 2.38 -9.40
N ASN A 15 9.38 2.13 -8.20
CA ASN A 15 10.33 1.05 -7.99
C ASN A 15 9.77 -0.34 -8.35
N LEU A 16 8.48 -0.60 -8.16
CA LEU A 16 7.85 -1.85 -8.56
C LEU A 16 7.90 -2.08 -10.08
N LEU A 17 7.66 -1.01 -10.85
CA LEU A 17 7.70 -1.11 -12.30
C LEU A 17 9.11 -1.39 -12.82
N LYS A 18 10.14 -0.82 -12.19
CA LYS A 18 11.56 -1.12 -12.53
C LYS A 18 11.90 -2.59 -12.28
N VAL A 19 11.45 -3.11 -11.13
CA VAL A 19 11.70 -4.52 -10.79
C VAL A 19 10.95 -5.44 -11.76
N PHE A 20 9.70 -5.13 -12.08
CA PHE A 20 8.92 -5.89 -13.07
C PHE A 20 9.57 -5.90 -14.46
N LEU A 21 10.07 -4.75 -14.92
CA LEU A 21 10.86 -4.67 -16.16
C LEU A 21 12.15 -5.49 -16.07
N GLY A 22 12.84 -5.49 -14.93
CA GLY A 22 14.00 -6.34 -14.70
C GLY A 22 13.68 -7.82 -14.83
N ILE A 23 12.56 -8.27 -14.27
CA ILE A 23 12.08 -9.65 -14.41
C ILE A 23 11.81 -9.99 -15.88
N LEU A 24 11.11 -9.12 -16.61
CA LEU A 24 10.83 -9.32 -18.04
C LEU A 24 12.12 -9.39 -18.87
N ILE A 25 13.09 -8.54 -18.58
CA ILE A 25 14.39 -8.53 -19.27
C ILE A 25 15.10 -9.87 -19.04
N VAL A 26 15.28 -10.28 -17.78
CA VAL A 26 15.95 -11.57 -17.47
C VAL A 26 15.20 -12.74 -18.08
N TRP A 27 13.89 -12.75 -18.03
CA TRP A 27 13.05 -13.80 -18.61
C TRP A 27 13.23 -13.90 -20.12
N LEU A 28 13.10 -12.79 -20.85
CA LEU A 28 13.19 -12.77 -22.32
C LEU A 28 14.62 -13.04 -22.81
N PHE A 29 15.60 -12.31 -22.25
CA PHE A 29 17.00 -12.49 -22.65
C PHE A 29 17.54 -13.86 -22.24
N GLY A 30 17.26 -14.32 -21.03
CA GLY A 30 17.63 -15.66 -20.57
C GLY A 30 17.08 -16.76 -21.49
N SER A 31 15.81 -16.62 -21.91
CA SER A 31 15.16 -17.56 -22.82
C SER A 31 15.79 -17.56 -24.23
N ILE A 32 16.09 -16.39 -24.78
CA ILE A 32 16.71 -16.25 -26.09
C ILE A 32 18.11 -16.85 -26.06
N PHE A 33 18.93 -16.46 -25.07
CA PHE A 33 20.31 -16.94 -25.00
C PHE A 33 20.40 -18.45 -24.76
N ILE A 34 19.56 -19.03 -23.89
CA ILE A 34 19.60 -20.50 -23.66
C ILE A 34 19.15 -21.27 -24.90
N SER A 35 18.16 -20.76 -25.65
CA SER A 35 17.73 -21.35 -26.92
C SER A 35 18.83 -21.37 -27.98
N LEU A 36 19.67 -20.33 -28.00
CA LEU A 36 20.79 -20.21 -28.94
C LEU A 36 21.99 -21.10 -28.54
N ILE A 37 22.25 -21.22 -27.24
CA ILE A 37 23.37 -22.03 -26.70
C ILE A 37 23.07 -23.51 -26.78
N GLU A 38 21.80 -23.91 -26.55
CA GLU A 38 21.40 -25.30 -26.47
C GLU A 38 20.18 -25.64 -27.34
N PRO A 39 20.26 -25.48 -28.66
CA PRO A 39 19.14 -25.76 -29.58
C PRO A 39 18.71 -27.22 -29.56
N GLY A 40 19.59 -28.13 -29.16
CA GLY A 40 19.30 -29.58 -29.02
C GLY A 40 18.35 -29.90 -27.88
N VAL A 41 18.43 -29.16 -26.77
CA VAL A 41 17.57 -29.34 -25.59
C VAL A 41 16.32 -28.43 -25.72
N PHE A 42 16.53 -27.15 -26.01
CA PHE A 42 15.47 -26.15 -26.14
C PHE A 42 15.06 -26.01 -27.62
N LYS A 43 14.35 -27.00 -28.15
CA LYS A 43 13.98 -27.11 -29.57
C LYS A 43 13.25 -25.88 -30.15
N ASN A 44 12.66 -25.06 -29.32
CA ASN A 44 11.97 -23.84 -29.72
C ASN A 44 11.97 -22.80 -28.58
N VAL A 45 11.75 -21.55 -28.91
CA VAL A 45 11.72 -20.42 -27.94
C VAL A 45 10.64 -20.61 -26.86
N LYS A 46 9.54 -21.31 -27.15
CA LYS A 46 8.50 -21.57 -26.14
C LYS A 46 9.03 -22.43 -24.99
N ASN A 47 9.83 -23.44 -25.30
CA ASN A 47 10.46 -24.31 -24.31
C ASN A 47 11.46 -23.53 -23.46
N SER A 48 12.23 -22.64 -24.07
CA SER A 48 13.17 -21.77 -23.34
C SER A 48 12.46 -20.79 -22.43
N LEU A 49 11.36 -20.16 -22.89
CA LEU A 49 10.52 -19.27 -22.10
C LEU A 49 9.92 -20.00 -20.89
N TRP A 50 9.40 -21.20 -21.10
CA TRP A 50 8.89 -22.06 -20.05
C TRP A 50 9.95 -22.40 -19.03
N TRP A 51 11.09 -22.92 -19.48
CA TRP A 51 12.19 -23.29 -18.60
C TRP A 51 12.70 -22.11 -17.79
N THR A 52 12.90 -20.95 -18.42
CA THR A 52 13.42 -19.77 -17.73
C THR A 52 12.48 -19.30 -16.64
N ILE A 53 11.14 -19.24 -16.87
CA ILE A 53 10.20 -18.82 -15.84
C ILE A 53 10.13 -19.85 -14.71
N VAL A 54 10.10 -21.14 -15.00
CA VAL A 54 10.07 -22.22 -14.00
C VAL A 54 11.35 -22.20 -13.15
N THR A 55 12.48 -21.86 -13.77
CA THR A 55 13.77 -21.77 -13.08
C THR A 55 13.88 -20.49 -12.24
N MET A 56 13.50 -19.34 -12.78
CA MET A 56 13.49 -18.06 -12.03
C MET A 56 12.56 -18.09 -10.83
N THR A 57 11.41 -18.77 -10.95
CA THR A 57 10.44 -18.90 -9.86
C THR A 57 10.79 -20.00 -8.85
N THR A 58 11.94 -20.66 -9.02
CA THR A 58 12.43 -21.76 -8.15
C THR A 58 11.55 -23.00 -8.11
N VAL A 59 10.62 -23.17 -9.08
CA VAL A 59 9.75 -24.36 -9.18
C VAL A 59 10.55 -25.57 -9.63
N GLY A 60 11.32 -25.48 -10.74
CA GLY A 60 12.27 -26.48 -11.18
C GLY A 60 11.68 -27.86 -11.45
N TYR A 61 10.73 -27.99 -12.39
CA TYR A 61 10.14 -29.31 -12.70
C TYR A 61 11.15 -30.38 -13.17
N GLY A 62 12.33 -29.94 -13.69
CA GLY A 62 13.35 -30.86 -14.16
C GLY A 62 13.03 -31.53 -15.50
N ASP A 63 12.02 -31.05 -16.19
CA ASP A 63 11.59 -31.49 -17.51
C ASP A 63 12.59 -31.13 -18.62
N MET A 64 13.30 -30.01 -18.44
CA MET A 64 14.38 -29.52 -19.30
C MET A 64 15.46 -28.87 -18.45
N TYR A 65 16.74 -29.05 -18.84
CA TYR A 65 17.87 -28.39 -18.17
C TYR A 65 19.09 -28.30 -19.12
N PRO A 66 19.97 -27.31 -18.93
CA PRO A 66 21.18 -27.17 -19.71
C PRO A 66 22.17 -28.31 -19.45
N ILE A 67 22.74 -28.84 -20.53
CA ILE A 67 23.71 -29.94 -20.47
C ILE A 67 25.16 -29.46 -20.71
N THR A 68 25.34 -28.38 -21.49
CA THR A 68 26.67 -27.85 -21.81
C THR A 68 27.21 -26.96 -20.68
N GLY A 69 28.54 -26.79 -20.64
CA GLY A 69 29.17 -25.90 -19.64
C GLY A 69 28.70 -24.44 -19.77
N LEU A 70 28.57 -23.92 -20.99
CA LEU A 70 28.06 -22.56 -21.23
C LEU A 70 26.59 -22.41 -20.86
N GLY A 71 25.76 -23.41 -21.19
CA GLY A 71 24.35 -23.42 -20.80
C GLY A 71 24.19 -23.43 -19.28
N ARG A 72 24.98 -24.22 -18.57
CA ARG A 72 24.98 -24.25 -17.10
C ARG A 72 25.43 -22.92 -16.48
N LEU A 73 26.46 -22.28 -17.05
CA LEU A 73 26.89 -20.95 -16.60
C LEU A 73 25.76 -19.92 -16.76
N LEU A 74 25.07 -19.91 -17.91
CA LEU A 74 23.91 -19.06 -18.13
C LEU A 74 22.77 -19.37 -17.14
N ALA A 75 22.51 -20.66 -16.89
CA ALA A 75 21.52 -21.09 -15.90
C ALA A 75 21.80 -20.52 -14.50
N VAL A 76 23.04 -20.53 -14.05
CA VAL A 76 23.44 -19.93 -12.76
C VAL A 76 23.12 -18.44 -12.72
N ILE A 77 23.41 -17.70 -13.81
CA ILE A 77 23.10 -16.28 -13.91
C ILE A 77 21.58 -16.04 -13.84
N VAL A 78 20.79 -16.83 -14.56
CA VAL A 78 19.31 -16.75 -14.56
C VAL A 78 18.76 -17.05 -13.16
N ILE A 79 19.25 -18.10 -12.51
CA ILE A 79 18.81 -18.51 -11.16
C ILE A 79 19.09 -17.38 -10.15
N ILE A 80 20.34 -16.88 -10.09
CA ILE A 80 20.72 -15.83 -9.15
C ILE A 80 19.89 -14.56 -9.41
N SER A 81 19.79 -14.15 -10.68
CA SER A 81 18.99 -12.97 -11.05
C SER A 81 17.53 -13.14 -10.68
N GLY A 82 16.94 -14.31 -10.91
CA GLY A 82 15.56 -14.62 -10.56
C GLY A 82 15.32 -14.51 -9.05
N ILE A 83 16.15 -15.14 -8.24
CA ILE A 83 16.05 -15.10 -6.76
C ILE A 83 16.13 -13.66 -6.25
N VAL A 84 17.11 -12.88 -6.72
CA VAL A 84 17.30 -11.48 -6.32
C VAL A 84 16.09 -10.62 -6.70
N LEU A 85 15.59 -10.75 -7.93
CA LEU A 85 14.44 -9.96 -8.40
C LEU A 85 13.15 -10.30 -7.63
N ILE A 86 12.91 -11.58 -7.34
CA ILE A 86 11.75 -12.01 -6.54
C ILE A 86 11.88 -11.49 -5.11
N ALA A 87 13.05 -11.56 -4.50
CA ALA A 87 13.30 -11.05 -3.15
C ALA A 87 13.04 -9.53 -3.08
N ILE A 88 13.54 -8.74 -4.05
CA ILE A 88 13.30 -7.30 -4.12
C ILE A 88 11.81 -6.99 -4.32
N THR A 89 11.11 -7.77 -5.15
CA THR A 89 9.66 -7.62 -5.37
C THR A 89 8.90 -7.79 -4.07
N THR A 90 9.14 -8.89 -3.37
CA THR A 90 8.48 -9.20 -2.09
C THR A 90 8.77 -8.13 -1.03
N ALA A 91 10.04 -7.71 -0.89
CA ALA A 91 10.44 -6.66 0.04
C ALA A 91 9.76 -5.32 -0.29
N THR A 92 9.66 -4.95 -1.57
CA THR A 92 9.04 -3.70 -2.00
C THR A 92 7.53 -3.69 -1.74
N ILE A 93 6.84 -4.81 -1.99
CA ILE A 93 5.40 -4.95 -1.71
C ILE A 93 5.16 -4.88 -0.19
N SER A 94 5.90 -5.66 0.60
CA SER A 94 5.80 -5.68 2.06
C SER A 94 6.03 -4.29 2.66
N SER A 95 7.07 -3.58 2.21
CA SER A 95 7.38 -2.23 2.68
C SER A 95 6.23 -1.26 2.41
N LYS A 96 5.62 -1.30 1.22
CA LYS A 96 4.47 -0.43 0.89
C LYS A 96 3.26 -0.72 1.78
N VAL A 97 2.94 -2.00 2.00
CA VAL A 97 1.81 -2.41 2.85
C VAL A 97 2.03 -1.96 4.29
N ILE A 98 3.24 -2.17 4.84
CA ILE A 98 3.59 -1.79 6.20
C ILE A 98 3.55 -0.26 6.35
N THR A 99 4.18 0.48 5.42
CA THR A 99 4.19 1.95 5.46
C THR A 99 2.77 2.51 5.42
N LYS A 100 1.90 1.96 4.55
CA LYS A 100 0.50 2.37 4.49
C LYS A 100 -0.21 2.17 5.82
N LYS A 101 -0.09 0.99 6.44
CA LYS A 101 -0.69 0.71 7.76
C LYS A 101 -0.17 1.65 8.86
N ILE A 102 1.13 1.95 8.86
CA ILE A 102 1.71 2.90 9.81
C ILE A 102 1.14 4.31 9.59
N MET A 103 1.03 4.75 8.34
CA MET A 103 0.47 6.07 8.03
C MET A 103 -1.02 6.16 8.38
N GLU A 104 -1.80 5.12 8.11
CA GLU A 104 -3.20 5.00 8.53
C GLU A 104 -3.31 5.10 10.07
N GLY A 105 -2.54 4.32 10.81
CA GLY A 105 -2.55 4.34 12.27
C GLY A 105 -2.13 5.68 12.86
N LYS A 106 -1.21 6.40 12.21
CA LYS A 106 -0.80 7.75 12.61
C LYS A 106 -1.75 8.85 12.16
N GLY A 107 -2.82 8.55 11.41
CA GLY A 107 -3.75 9.53 10.89
C GLY A 107 -3.16 10.45 9.81
N LEU A 108 -2.14 9.99 9.10
CA LEU A 108 -1.45 10.80 8.08
C LEU A 108 -1.98 10.54 6.66
N GLU A 109 -2.79 9.50 6.48
CA GLU A 109 -3.32 9.12 5.17
C GLU A 109 -4.65 9.84 4.88
N LYS A 110 -4.88 10.12 3.59
CA LYS A 110 -6.14 10.71 3.15
C LYS A 110 -7.24 9.64 3.20
N ILE A 111 -8.37 10.01 3.79
CA ILE A 111 -9.57 9.17 3.87
C ILE A 111 -10.37 9.33 2.56
N ASN A 112 -10.76 8.20 1.97
CA ASN A 112 -11.61 8.17 0.78
C ASN A 112 -12.96 7.49 1.10
N LEU A 113 -13.63 7.98 2.14
CA LEU A 113 -14.95 7.51 2.56
C LEU A 113 -16.00 8.55 2.19
N ALA A 114 -17.19 8.08 1.79
CA ALA A 114 -18.38 8.90 1.64
C ALA A 114 -19.45 8.46 2.64
N ASP A 115 -20.40 9.33 2.95
CA ASP A 115 -21.51 9.08 3.88
C ASP A 115 -21.07 8.66 5.29
N HIS A 116 -19.85 9.04 5.71
CA HIS A 116 -19.31 8.76 7.04
C HIS A 116 -19.74 9.82 8.08
N ILE A 117 -19.54 9.50 9.35
CA ILE A 117 -19.67 10.46 10.46
C ILE A 117 -18.28 11.03 10.75
N LEU A 118 -18.15 12.34 10.63
CA LEU A 118 -16.95 13.07 11.00
C LEU A 118 -17.06 13.50 12.47
N VAL A 119 -16.07 13.15 13.29
CA VAL A 119 -15.99 13.56 14.70
C VAL A 119 -14.73 14.38 14.88
N CYS A 120 -14.89 15.69 15.05
CA CYS A 120 -13.81 16.65 15.22
C CYS A 120 -13.60 16.99 16.69
N GLY A 121 -12.35 17.04 17.13
CA GLY A 121 -11.98 17.37 18.49
C GLY A 121 -11.90 16.17 19.43
N TRP A 122 -12.04 16.42 20.71
CA TRP A 122 -11.88 15.42 21.74
C TRP A 122 -12.86 15.65 22.92
N SER A 123 -13.22 14.58 23.59
CA SER A 123 -13.96 14.63 24.85
C SER A 123 -13.50 13.48 25.75
N THR A 124 -13.53 13.68 27.06
CA THR A 124 -13.28 12.63 28.03
C THR A 124 -14.23 11.44 27.90
N ASN A 125 -15.44 11.67 27.34
CA ASN A 125 -16.46 10.65 27.11
C ASN A 125 -16.47 10.13 25.66
N ILE A 126 -15.43 10.37 24.88
CA ILE A 126 -15.39 10.01 23.45
C ILE A 126 -15.66 8.51 23.19
N VAL A 127 -15.18 7.63 24.08
CA VAL A 127 -15.40 6.18 23.97
C VAL A 127 -16.90 5.83 24.07
N ASN A 128 -17.65 6.48 24.96
CA ASN A 128 -19.08 6.24 25.11
C ASN A 128 -19.84 6.82 23.90
N LEU A 129 -19.47 8.01 23.44
CA LEU A 129 -20.03 8.60 22.23
C LEU A 129 -19.85 7.67 21.02
N ILE A 130 -18.66 7.14 20.82
CA ILE A 130 -18.36 6.21 19.73
C ILE A 130 -19.21 4.94 19.85
N LYS A 131 -19.38 4.40 21.05
CA LYS A 131 -20.27 3.25 21.27
C LYS A 131 -21.71 3.57 20.88
N GLU A 132 -22.24 4.70 21.30
CA GLU A 132 -23.59 5.11 20.94
C GLU A 132 -23.76 5.27 19.42
N LEU A 133 -22.81 5.88 18.74
CA LEU A 133 -22.83 6.03 17.28
C LEU A 133 -22.78 4.67 16.55
N ILE A 134 -22.00 3.72 17.04
CA ILE A 134 -21.89 2.38 16.43
C ILE A 134 -23.13 1.52 16.73
N TYR A 135 -23.68 1.61 17.94
CA TYR A 135 -24.82 0.77 18.38
C TYR A 135 -26.19 1.34 18.00
N ASN A 136 -26.26 2.58 17.52
CA ASN A 136 -27.51 3.15 17.04
C ASN A 136 -28.01 2.38 15.80
N LYS A 137 -29.28 1.93 15.87
CA LYS A 137 -29.91 1.06 14.84
C LYS A 137 -29.89 1.67 13.44
N ASP A 138 -29.93 3.01 13.35
CA ASP A 138 -29.95 3.74 12.08
C ASP A 138 -28.54 3.88 11.44
N SER A 139 -27.48 3.55 12.19
CA SER A 139 -26.08 3.75 11.81
C SER A 139 -25.31 2.44 11.54
N LYS A 140 -25.99 1.31 11.37
CA LYS A 140 -25.40 -0.04 11.36
C LYS A 140 -24.23 -0.30 10.41
N ASN A 141 -23.95 0.61 9.45
CA ASN A 141 -22.83 0.50 8.51
C ASN A 141 -22.10 1.83 8.29
N ILE A 142 -22.33 2.83 9.12
CA ILE A 142 -21.70 4.14 8.94
C ILE A 142 -20.31 4.07 9.57
N GLN A 143 -19.29 4.39 8.79
CA GLN A 143 -17.91 4.50 9.26
C GLN A 143 -17.71 5.84 9.96
N ILE A 144 -16.84 5.87 10.96
CA ILE A 144 -16.53 7.07 11.75
C ILE A 144 -15.12 7.51 11.39
N VAL A 145 -14.95 8.80 11.11
CA VAL A 145 -13.65 9.45 10.93
C VAL A 145 -13.42 10.39 12.11
N LEU A 146 -12.42 10.10 12.92
CA LEU A 146 -12.02 10.92 14.06
C LEU A 146 -10.91 11.88 13.64
N VAL A 147 -11.07 13.17 13.92
CA VAL A 147 -10.09 14.22 13.59
C VAL A 147 -9.67 14.94 14.87
N ASN A 148 -8.41 14.80 15.26
CA ASN A 148 -7.80 15.55 16.37
C ASN A 148 -6.26 15.43 16.33
N ASP A 149 -5.56 16.09 17.23
CA ASP A 149 -4.10 16.08 17.37
C ASP A 149 -3.59 15.39 18.66
N ARG A 150 -4.43 14.58 19.31
CA ARG A 150 -4.12 13.91 20.56
C ARG A 150 -2.90 12.97 20.46
N PRO A 151 -2.22 12.71 21.60
CA PRO A 151 -1.12 11.77 21.65
C PRO A 151 -1.48 10.40 21.09
N GLN A 152 -0.50 9.76 20.40
CA GLN A 152 -0.72 8.50 19.69
C GLN A 152 -1.24 7.37 20.60
N ASN A 153 -0.74 7.29 21.83
CA ASN A 153 -1.16 6.27 22.78
C ASN A 153 -2.65 6.32 23.15
N GLU A 154 -3.25 7.52 23.18
CA GLU A 154 -4.70 7.67 23.42
C GLU A 154 -5.50 7.20 22.21
N ILE A 155 -5.04 7.55 21.01
CA ILE A 155 -5.66 7.17 19.76
C ILE A 155 -5.56 5.67 19.50
N ASP A 156 -4.40 5.05 19.77
CA ASP A 156 -4.18 3.62 19.56
C ASP A 156 -5.15 2.77 20.41
N ASN A 157 -5.47 3.20 21.62
CA ASN A 157 -6.45 2.54 22.47
C ASN A 157 -7.86 2.57 21.86
N ILE A 158 -8.25 3.67 21.22
CA ILE A 158 -9.55 3.80 20.55
C ILE A 158 -9.60 2.97 19.28
N ILE A 159 -8.59 3.11 18.40
CA ILE A 159 -8.55 2.39 17.13
C ILE A 159 -8.52 0.87 17.35
N SER A 160 -7.76 0.38 18.35
CA SER A 160 -7.72 -1.04 18.68
C SER A 160 -9.06 -1.57 19.21
N SER A 161 -9.79 -0.75 19.95
CA SER A 161 -11.10 -1.12 20.49
C SER A 161 -12.22 -1.05 19.44
N PHE A 162 -12.07 -0.21 18.42
CA PHE A 162 -13.08 0.07 17.39
C PHE A 162 -12.47 0.05 15.98
N PRO A 163 -12.28 -1.11 15.36
CA PRO A 163 -11.62 -1.25 14.04
C PRO A 163 -12.29 -0.51 12.87
N LEU A 164 -13.56 -0.11 13.02
CA LEU A 164 -14.32 0.63 12.02
C LEU A 164 -14.00 2.13 12.01
N ILE A 165 -13.23 2.62 13.00
CA ILE A 165 -12.85 4.02 13.08
C ILE A 165 -11.61 4.26 12.22
N LYS A 166 -11.68 5.32 11.44
CA LYS A 166 -10.51 5.91 10.77
C LYS A 166 -10.09 7.15 11.53
N PHE A 167 -8.80 7.45 11.49
CA PHE A 167 -8.21 8.59 12.20
C PHE A 167 -7.49 9.52 11.23
N VAL A 168 -7.68 10.81 11.38
CA VAL A 168 -6.91 11.86 10.72
C VAL A 168 -6.31 12.76 11.79
N ARG A 169 -4.98 12.84 11.80
CA ARG A 169 -4.25 13.69 12.73
C ARG A 169 -4.18 15.11 12.24
N GLY A 170 -4.57 16.03 13.08
CA GLY A 170 -4.41 17.46 12.86
C GLY A 170 -5.52 18.28 13.51
N ASP A 171 -5.34 19.58 13.45
CA ASP A 171 -6.34 20.55 13.88
C ASP A 171 -7.45 20.66 12.82
N TYR A 172 -8.67 20.39 13.23
CA TYR A 172 -9.85 20.43 12.36
C TYR A 172 -10.26 21.86 11.92
N SER A 173 -9.64 22.91 12.46
CA SER A 173 -9.79 24.29 11.95
C SER A 173 -9.01 24.53 10.65
N ILE A 174 -8.14 23.58 10.24
CA ILE A 174 -7.29 23.69 9.07
C ILE A 174 -7.94 22.96 7.88
N ASP A 175 -8.23 23.66 6.80
CA ASP A 175 -8.88 23.12 5.59
C ASP A 175 -8.18 21.87 5.04
N SER A 176 -6.84 21.85 5.02
CA SER A 176 -6.09 20.70 4.50
C SER A 176 -6.25 19.45 5.37
N VAL A 177 -6.61 19.57 6.65
CA VAL A 177 -6.92 18.45 7.55
C VAL A 177 -8.33 17.93 7.26
N LEU A 178 -9.29 18.83 7.07
CA LEU A 178 -10.66 18.50 6.67
C LEU A 178 -10.68 17.83 5.28
N ASP A 179 -9.88 18.31 4.34
CA ASP A 179 -9.70 17.68 3.02
C ASP A 179 -9.14 16.23 3.13
N LYS A 180 -8.21 16.02 4.06
CA LYS A 180 -7.70 14.65 4.33
C LYS A 180 -8.77 13.74 4.93
N ALA A 181 -9.64 14.29 5.78
CA ALA A 181 -10.75 13.56 6.38
C ALA A 181 -11.92 13.33 5.41
N ASN A 182 -11.85 13.89 4.20
CA ASN A 182 -12.92 13.93 3.20
C ASN A 182 -14.23 14.52 3.77
N ALA A 183 -14.11 15.62 4.50
CA ALA A 183 -15.20 16.22 5.26
C ALA A 183 -16.40 16.61 4.38
N PHE A 184 -16.19 17.00 3.11
CA PHE A 184 -17.26 17.36 2.17
C PHE A 184 -18.19 16.20 1.81
N GLU A 185 -17.72 14.97 1.92
CA GLU A 185 -18.50 13.74 1.67
C GLU A 185 -19.02 13.11 2.98
N ALA A 186 -18.88 13.80 4.11
CA ALA A 186 -19.41 13.33 5.38
C ALA A 186 -20.92 13.54 5.44
N LYS A 187 -21.65 12.55 5.97
CA LYS A 187 -23.09 12.63 6.19
C LYS A 187 -23.46 13.50 7.39
N TYR A 188 -22.64 13.41 8.45
CA TYR A 188 -22.78 14.19 9.68
C TYR A 188 -21.42 14.61 10.17
N ALA A 189 -21.33 15.81 10.75
CA ALA A 189 -20.15 16.29 11.45
C ALA A 189 -20.53 16.61 12.92
N LEU A 190 -19.74 16.08 13.84
CA LEU A 190 -19.86 16.34 15.28
C LEU A 190 -18.62 17.08 15.74
N LEU A 191 -18.81 18.25 16.33
CA LEU A 191 -17.75 19.04 16.92
C LEU A 191 -17.75 18.81 18.44
N LEU A 192 -16.62 18.32 18.94
CA LEU A 192 -16.44 18.08 20.38
C LEU A 192 -15.57 19.18 20.95
N ASN A 193 -15.99 19.70 22.11
CA ASN A 193 -15.20 20.69 22.83
C ASN A 193 -14.03 20.00 23.54
N ASP A 194 -12.81 20.41 23.23
CA ASP A 194 -11.59 19.95 23.92
C ASP A 194 -11.51 20.62 25.30
N ASN A 195 -11.82 19.88 26.35
CA ASN A 195 -11.77 20.36 27.74
C ASN A 195 -10.35 20.80 28.21
N TYR A 196 -9.39 20.94 27.30
CA TYR A 196 -7.97 21.21 27.60
C TYR A 196 -7.42 22.55 27.14
N SER A 197 -8.18 23.36 26.42
CA SER A 197 -7.75 24.72 26.06
C SER A 197 -8.91 25.69 26.25
N ASN A 198 -8.61 26.84 26.81
CA ASN A 198 -9.51 27.96 27.14
C ASN A 198 -10.85 27.90 26.38
N GLU A 199 -11.91 27.63 27.14
CA GLU A 199 -13.27 27.37 26.64
C GLU A 199 -13.78 28.45 25.65
N ASP A 200 -13.23 29.66 25.73
CA ASP A 200 -13.73 30.81 24.99
C ASP A 200 -13.19 30.97 23.56
N GLU A 201 -12.00 30.43 23.24
CA GLU A 201 -11.38 30.61 21.91
C GLU A 201 -11.89 29.64 20.83
N LYS A 202 -12.33 28.45 21.21
CA LYS A 202 -12.76 27.41 20.25
C LYS A 202 -14.25 27.50 19.89
N VAL A 203 -15.07 28.10 20.71
CA VAL A 203 -16.51 28.32 20.43
C VAL A 203 -16.73 29.39 19.37
N ILE A 204 -15.77 30.29 19.18
CA ILE A 204 -15.86 31.40 18.18
C ILE A 204 -15.53 30.92 16.76
N LEU A 205 -14.87 29.76 16.59
CA LEU A 205 -14.45 29.20 15.30
C LEU A 205 -15.33 28.06 14.77
N SER A 206 -16.40 27.72 15.48
CA SER A 206 -17.35 26.65 15.09
C SER A 206 -18.62 27.19 14.42
#